data_7e3d241a4b281cfa687f57cb8a387c8c
#
_entry.id   7e3d241a4b281cfa687f57cb8a387c8c
#
_cell.length_a   1.000
_cell.length_b   1.000
_cell.length_c   1.000
_cell.angle_alpha   90.00
_cell.angle_beta   90.00
_cell.angle_gamma   90.00
#
_symmetry.space_group_name_H-M   'P 1'
#
loop_
_entity.id
_entity.type
_entity.pdbx_description
1 polymer ?
#
loop_
_entity_poly.entity_id
_entity_poly.type
_entity_poly.pdbx_seq_one_letter_code
_entity_poly.pdbx_strand_id
1 'polypeptide(L)'
;MKFSHKLAKLGQPLTYRRAWRRAERIIYPVRLEPIYRRIDQAKLAAIQAQYAGSKEHYAKYADVRRWLRLNIIRAQDLKLHRSTPKSVLDLGCGGGFFLFVLQQLGHTCLGLDIDAFPLFSQLLDLFGVERRVWAIRPFESLPDLGRKFDLVTAFSIDFNRISKQDWWWGPAEWAFFLDDLKPHLNPGGKIFLALNPGNNKEFYTPKLREFFLSRGALVERENVLFPPHVSD
;
A
#
# COMPACT_ATOMS: atom_id res chain seq x y z
N MET A 1 28.88 -23.48 -13.94
CA MET A 1 27.42 -23.44 -13.93
C MET A 1 26.75 -22.19 -13.36
N LYS A 2 27.44 -21.16 -12.83
CA LYS A 2 26.81 -19.94 -12.24
C LYS A 2 26.68 -18.75 -13.19
N PHE A 3 27.35 -18.75 -14.33
CA PHE A 3 27.34 -17.59 -15.27
C PHE A 3 26.17 -17.62 -16.25
N SER A 4 25.77 -18.79 -16.75
CA SER A 4 24.63 -18.95 -17.67
C SER A 4 23.28 -18.55 -17.03
N HIS A 5 23.09 -18.81 -15.74
CA HIS A 5 21.88 -18.40 -14.99
C HIS A 5 21.78 -16.86 -14.79
N LYS A 6 22.91 -16.15 -14.76
CA LYS A 6 22.93 -14.69 -14.69
C LYS A 6 22.59 -14.03 -16.02
N LEU A 7 23.06 -14.61 -17.12
CA LEU A 7 22.77 -14.12 -18.48
C LEU A 7 21.29 -14.34 -18.87
N ALA A 8 20.70 -15.47 -18.51
CA ALA A 8 19.27 -15.72 -18.73
C ALA A 8 18.33 -14.74 -17.99
N LYS A 9 18.78 -14.21 -16.85
CA LYS A 9 18.04 -13.17 -16.10
C LYS A 9 18.12 -11.77 -16.75
N LEU A 10 19.15 -11.48 -17.54
CA LEU A 10 19.32 -10.23 -18.23
C LEU A 10 18.33 -10.03 -19.41
N GLY A 11 17.77 -11.13 -19.95
CA GLY A 11 16.75 -11.08 -20.99
C GLY A 11 15.30 -10.90 -20.48
N GLN A 12 15.08 -10.86 -19.16
CA GLN A 12 13.72 -10.75 -18.62
C GLN A 12 13.29 -9.28 -18.48
N PRO A 13 12.13 -8.88 -19.03
CA PRO A 13 11.59 -7.49 -18.91
C PRO A 13 11.50 -7.00 -17.47
N LEU A 14 11.26 -7.90 -16.51
CA LEU A 14 11.19 -7.63 -15.08
C LEU A 14 12.53 -7.14 -14.48
N THR A 15 13.67 -7.63 -14.98
CA THR A 15 15.01 -7.24 -14.51
C THR A 15 15.30 -5.78 -14.88
N TYR A 16 14.94 -5.38 -16.10
CA TYR A 16 15.08 -3.99 -16.57
C TYR A 16 14.16 -3.03 -15.81
N ARG A 17 12.92 -3.41 -15.55
CA ARG A 17 11.97 -2.58 -14.75
C ARG A 17 12.50 -2.34 -13.33
N ARG A 18 13.06 -3.36 -12.68
CA ARG A 18 13.66 -3.23 -11.33
C ARG A 18 14.90 -2.36 -11.33
N ALA A 19 15.79 -2.56 -12.31
CA ALA A 19 16.99 -1.74 -12.47
C ALA A 19 16.61 -0.28 -12.74
N TRP A 20 15.60 -0.04 -13.59
CA TRP A 20 15.09 1.28 -13.89
C TRP A 20 14.49 1.97 -12.67
N ARG A 21 13.62 1.28 -11.90
CA ARG A 21 13.07 1.83 -10.63
C ARG A 21 14.19 2.19 -9.65
N ARG A 22 15.27 1.39 -9.60
CA ARG A 22 16.42 1.69 -8.75
C ARG A 22 17.18 2.92 -9.23
N ALA A 23 17.39 3.04 -10.53
CA ALA A 23 18.02 4.23 -11.14
C ALA A 23 17.17 5.49 -10.91
N GLU A 24 15.84 5.42 -11.10
CA GLU A 24 14.93 6.54 -10.83
C GLU A 24 15.03 7.03 -9.37
N ARG A 25 15.16 6.13 -8.39
CA ARG A 25 15.32 6.52 -6.98
C ARG A 25 16.64 7.25 -6.72
N ILE A 26 17.68 6.96 -7.50
CA ILE A 26 18.97 7.64 -7.40
C ILE A 26 18.91 9.01 -8.10
N ILE A 27 18.25 9.09 -9.25
CA ILE A 27 18.13 10.34 -10.03
C ILE A 27 17.19 11.34 -9.36
N TYR A 28 16.08 10.83 -8.77
CA TYR A 28 15.04 11.64 -8.11
C TYR A 28 14.86 11.19 -6.66
N PRO A 29 15.86 11.43 -5.78
CA PRO A 29 15.81 10.94 -4.42
C PRO A 29 14.79 11.71 -3.58
N VAL A 30 13.95 10.97 -2.86
CA VAL A 30 13.16 11.53 -1.75
C VAL A 30 13.96 11.32 -0.45
N ARG A 31 14.36 12.42 0.18
CA ARG A 31 15.16 12.37 1.40
C ARG A 31 14.27 12.16 2.62
N LEU A 32 14.66 11.24 3.49
CA LEU A 32 13.93 10.94 4.73
C LEU A 32 13.96 12.12 5.71
N GLU A 33 15.14 12.73 5.90
CA GLU A 33 15.34 13.71 6.98
C GLU A 33 14.38 14.91 6.95
N PRO A 34 14.10 15.56 5.78
CA PRO A 34 13.12 16.64 5.74
C PRO A 34 11.72 16.19 6.16
N ILE A 35 11.31 14.97 5.81
CA ILE A 35 10.01 14.40 6.19
C ILE A 35 9.99 14.08 7.68
N TYR A 36 11.03 13.43 8.19
CA TYR A 36 11.15 13.02 9.58
C TYR A 36 11.15 14.22 10.54
N ARG A 37 11.82 15.32 10.18
CA ARG A 37 11.87 16.55 10.99
C ARG A 37 10.53 17.27 11.14
N ARG A 38 9.54 16.94 10.32
CA ARG A 38 8.18 17.50 10.43
C ARG A 38 7.33 16.83 11.50
N ILE A 39 7.80 15.72 12.05
CA ILE A 39 7.14 15.01 13.14
C ILE A 39 7.45 15.72 14.45
N ASP A 40 6.46 15.85 15.32
CA ASP A 40 6.68 16.28 16.70
C ASP A 40 7.60 15.27 17.41
N GLN A 41 8.86 15.65 17.60
CA GLN A 41 9.89 14.75 18.14
C GLN A 41 9.63 14.39 19.61
N ALA A 42 9.01 15.27 20.39
CA ALA A 42 8.69 15.00 21.79
C ALA A 42 7.58 13.94 21.90
N LYS A 43 6.50 14.09 21.12
CA LYS A 43 5.43 13.10 21.06
C LYS A 43 5.93 11.77 20.51
N LEU A 44 6.80 11.80 19.48
CA LEU A 44 7.40 10.59 18.93
C LEU A 44 8.23 9.85 19.98
N ALA A 45 9.08 10.56 20.73
CA ALA A 45 9.89 9.96 21.78
C ALA A 45 9.02 9.31 22.89
N ALA A 46 7.90 9.96 23.26
CA ALA A 46 6.95 9.41 24.22
C ALA A 46 6.33 8.09 23.73
N ILE A 47 5.87 8.07 22.46
CA ILE A 47 5.34 6.84 21.84
C ILE A 47 6.41 5.74 21.82
N GLN A 48 7.63 6.07 21.39
CA GLN A 48 8.72 5.10 21.33
C GLN A 48 9.08 4.53 22.72
N ALA A 49 9.08 5.36 23.75
CA ALA A 49 9.31 4.93 25.13
C ALA A 49 8.19 3.99 25.62
N GLN A 50 6.93 4.28 25.30
CA GLN A 50 5.77 3.44 25.66
C GLN A 50 5.88 2.02 25.09
N TYR A 51 6.42 1.86 23.87
CA TYR A 51 6.54 0.57 23.20
C TYR A 51 7.94 -0.04 23.28
N ALA A 52 8.88 0.59 23.99
CA ALA A 52 10.22 0.06 24.19
C ALA A 52 10.15 -1.27 24.96
N GLY A 53 10.74 -2.32 24.38
CA GLY A 53 10.72 -3.67 24.99
C GLY A 53 9.38 -4.40 24.93
N SER A 54 8.35 -3.82 24.31
CA SER A 54 7.05 -4.48 24.13
C SER A 54 7.19 -5.72 23.23
N LYS A 55 6.55 -6.83 23.65
CA LYS A 55 6.47 -8.08 22.89
C LYS A 55 5.31 -8.11 21.86
N GLU A 56 4.49 -7.06 21.83
CA GLU A 56 3.40 -6.96 20.88
C GLU A 56 3.93 -6.90 19.44
N HIS A 57 3.35 -7.71 18.56
CA HIS A 57 3.81 -7.84 17.18
C HIS A 57 3.78 -6.51 16.39
N TYR A 58 2.90 -5.57 16.79
CA TYR A 58 2.79 -4.24 16.19
C TYR A 58 3.77 -3.21 16.79
N ALA A 59 4.42 -3.48 17.93
CA ALA A 59 5.38 -2.55 18.55
C ALA A 59 6.55 -2.18 17.63
N LYS A 60 6.90 -3.06 16.68
CA LYS A 60 7.91 -2.78 15.64
C LYS A 60 7.61 -1.53 14.81
N TYR A 61 6.36 -1.07 14.76
CA TYR A 61 5.98 0.14 14.03
C TYR A 61 6.37 1.43 14.77
N ALA A 62 6.79 1.35 16.04
CA ALA A 62 7.38 2.49 16.75
C ALA A 62 8.76 2.90 16.17
N ASP A 63 9.43 2.04 15.38
CA ASP A 63 10.60 2.43 14.58
C ASP A 63 10.16 3.23 13.35
N VAL A 64 9.73 4.47 13.60
CA VAL A 64 9.16 5.37 12.58
C VAL A 64 10.12 5.61 11.42
N ARG A 65 11.44 5.74 11.69
CA ARG A 65 12.43 5.98 10.62
C ARG A 65 12.49 4.85 9.60
N ARG A 66 12.44 3.61 10.08
CA ARG A 66 12.42 2.41 9.24
C ARG A 66 11.19 2.39 8.34
N TRP A 67 10.02 2.63 8.92
CA TRP A 67 8.76 2.56 8.19
C TRP A 67 8.57 3.72 7.21
N LEU A 68 9.03 4.91 7.54
CA LEU A 68 9.05 6.03 6.59
C LEU A 68 9.95 5.73 5.39
N ARG A 69 11.15 5.15 5.59
CA ARG A 69 12.01 4.74 4.45
C ARG A 69 11.30 3.79 3.51
N LEU A 70 10.62 2.77 4.05
CA LEU A 70 9.86 1.82 3.24
C LEU A 70 8.77 2.54 2.43
N ASN A 71 8.05 3.45 3.06
CA ASN A 71 6.93 4.12 2.41
C ASN A 71 7.38 5.23 1.43
N ILE A 72 8.55 5.82 1.62
CA ILE A 72 9.21 6.66 0.61
C ILE A 72 9.50 5.82 -0.65
N ILE A 73 10.05 4.60 -0.49
CA ILE A 73 10.29 3.70 -1.62
C ILE A 73 8.98 3.36 -2.34
N ARG A 74 7.89 3.07 -1.62
CA ARG A 74 6.57 2.82 -2.19
C ARG A 74 6.05 4.02 -3.00
N ALA A 75 6.17 5.23 -2.46
CA ALA A 75 5.80 6.47 -3.15
C ALA A 75 6.62 6.69 -4.43
N GLN A 76 7.92 6.38 -4.40
CA GLN A 76 8.79 6.45 -5.57
C GLN A 76 8.46 5.38 -6.62
N ASP A 77 8.18 4.13 -6.20
CA ASP A 77 7.82 3.04 -7.10
C ASP A 77 6.49 3.29 -7.83
N LEU A 78 5.56 4.00 -7.18
CA LEU A 78 4.32 4.50 -7.77
C LEU A 78 4.47 5.85 -8.49
N LYS A 79 5.69 6.41 -8.55
CA LYS A 79 6.04 7.71 -9.18
C LYS A 79 5.29 8.91 -8.59
N LEU A 80 4.76 8.79 -7.37
CA LEU A 80 3.99 9.85 -6.71
C LEU A 80 4.86 11.07 -6.36
N HIS A 81 6.15 10.86 -6.07
CA HIS A 81 7.11 11.95 -5.78
C HIS A 81 7.36 12.92 -6.95
N ARG A 82 6.86 12.61 -8.14
CA ARG A 82 7.03 13.40 -9.38
C ARG A 82 5.71 13.69 -10.10
N SER A 83 4.60 13.20 -9.55
CA SER A 83 3.28 13.46 -10.13
C SER A 83 2.75 14.83 -9.69
N THR A 84 1.79 15.34 -10.42
CA THR A 84 0.91 16.40 -9.91
C THR A 84 0.20 15.91 -8.64
N PRO A 85 -0.27 16.82 -7.77
CA PRO A 85 -1.06 16.45 -6.59
C PRO A 85 -2.19 15.48 -6.94
N LYS A 86 -2.35 14.44 -6.11
CA LYS A 86 -3.33 13.37 -6.25
C LYS A 86 -4.17 13.26 -5.00
N SER A 87 -5.42 12.84 -5.17
CA SER A 87 -6.25 12.33 -4.07
C SER A 87 -6.02 10.83 -3.93
N VAL A 88 -5.57 10.37 -2.75
CA VAL A 88 -5.17 8.97 -2.51
C VAL A 88 -5.96 8.39 -1.35
N LEU A 89 -6.56 7.22 -1.58
CA LEU A 89 -7.14 6.36 -0.55
C LEU A 89 -6.19 5.20 -0.28
N ASP A 90 -5.84 4.96 0.99
CA ASP A 90 -5.04 3.79 1.38
C ASP A 90 -5.88 2.85 2.27
N LEU A 91 -6.13 1.66 1.76
CA LEU A 91 -6.94 0.62 2.40
C LEU A 91 -6.06 -0.27 3.28
N GLY A 92 -6.38 -0.35 4.56
CA GLY A 92 -5.50 -0.97 5.56
C GLY A 92 -4.29 -0.08 5.84
N CYS A 93 -4.51 1.22 6.08
CA CYS A 93 -3.43 2.22 6.17
C CYS A 93 -2.52 2.04 7.39
N GLY A 94 -2.88 1.20 8.37
CA GLY A 94 -2.11 0.99 9.59
C GLY A 94 -1.83 2.28 10.34
N GLY A 95 -0.59 2.51 10.71
CA GLY A 95 -0.14 3.74 11.36
C GLY A 95 0.05 4.95 10.43
N GLY A 96 -0.49 4.92 9.20
CA GLY A 96 -0.54 6.06 8.30
C GLY A 96 0.79 6.48 7.65
N PHE A 97 1.83 5.70 7.74
CA PHE A 97 3.17 6.04 7.22
C PHE A 97 3.19 6.42 5.74
N PHE A 98 2.48 5.66 4.92
CA PHE A 98 2.42 5.93 3.48
C PHE A 98 1.71 7.24 3.20
N LEU A 99 0.58 7.45 3.85
CA LEU A 99 -0.22 8.67 3.70
C LEU A 99 0.53 9.90 4.22
N PHE A 100 1.24 9.79 5.35
CA PHE A 100 2.08 10.87 5.84
C PHE A 100 3.17 11.26 4.83
N VAL A 101 3.87 10.28 4.25
CA VAL A 101 4.85 10.55 3.18
C VAL A 101 4.19 11.27 2.01
N LEU A 102 3.00 10.83 1.58
CA LEU A 102 2.28 11.45 0.47
C LEU A 102 1.83 12.87 0.77
N GLN A 103 1.37 13.16 1.99
CA GLN A 103 1.05 14.53 2.42
C GLN A 103 2.28 15.45 2.31
N GLN A 104 3.47 14.94 2.71
CA GLN A 104 4.73 15.70 2.59
C GLN A 104 5.17 15.91 1.14
N LEU A 105 4.64 15.13 0.20
CA LEU A 105 4.84 15.26 -1.24
C LEU A 105 3.74 16.10 -1.93
N GLY A 106 2.77 16.63 -1.16
CA GLY A 106 1.72 17.53 -1.67
C GLY A 106 0.45 16.82 -2.14
N HIS A 107 0.23 15.55 -1.77
CA HIS A 107 -0.99 14.82 -2.07
C HIS A 107 -2.03 14.99 -0.97
N THR A 108 -3.32 14.87 -1.32
CA THR A 108 -4.41 14.73 -0.36
C THR A 108 -4.68 13.25 -0.08
N CYS A 109 -4.90 12.90 1.17
CA CYS A 109 -4.93 11.51 1.59
C CYS A 109 -6.13 11.20 2.50
N LEU A 110 -6.62 9.97 2.42
CA LEU A 110 -7.52 9.36 3.38
C LEU A 110 -7.08 7.93 3.63
N GLY A 111 -7.00 7.54 4.89
CA GLY A 111 -6.81 6.15 5.29
C GLY A 111 -8.14 5.47 5.61
N LEU A 112 -8.21 4.17 5.36
CA LEU A 112 -9.29 3.33 5.84
C LEU A 112 -8.67 2.13 6.53
N ASP A 113 -9.00 1.91 7.82
CA ASP A 113 -8.49 0.80 8.61
C ASP A 113 -9.38 0.53 9.81
N ILE A 114 -9.20 -0.61 10.45
CA ILE A 114 -9.80 -0.92 11.75
C ILE A 114 -9.08 -0.16 12.87
N ASP A 115 -9.75 0.02 14.00
CA ASP A 115 -9.15 0.64 15.20
C ASP A 115 -8.75 -0.43 16.23
N ALA A 116 -7.92 -1.39 15.78
CA ALA A 116 -7.55 -2.54 16.59
C ALA A 116 -6.25 -2.36 17.39
N PHE A 117 -5.38 -1.43 16.97
CA PHE A 117 -4.05 -1.27 17.54
C PHE A 117 -3.82 0.15 18.04
N PRO A 118 -3.71 0.36 19.37
CA PRO A 118 -3.53 1.69 19.96
C PRO A 118 -2.34 2.47 19.37
N LEU A 119 -1.23 1.79 19.08
CA LEU A 119 -0.07 2.40 18.44
C LEU A 119 -0.41 3.04 17.09
N PHE A 120 -1.30 2.42 16.29
CA PHE A 120 -1.66 2.95 14.97
C PHE A 120 -2.45 4.25 15.11
N SER A 121 -3.39 4.33 16.04
CA SER A 121 -4.14 5.56 16.32
C SER A 121 -3.21 6.67 16.81
N GLN A 122 -2.27 6.37 17.73
CA GLN A 122 -1.26 7.33 18.19
C GLN A 122 -0.36 7.84 17.04
N LEU A 123 0.03 6.96 16.11
CA LEU A 123 0.85 7.36 14.95
C LEU A 123 0.05 8.19 13.93
N LEU A 124 -1.21 7.86 13.68
CA LEU A 124 -2.08 8.65 12.82
C LEU A 124 -2.28 10.07 13.37
N ASP A 125 -2.52 10.19 14.68
CA ASP A 125 -2.63 11.48 15.36
C ASP A 125 -1.31 12.26 15.31
N LEU A 126 -0.18 11.58 15.53
CA LEU A 126 1.15 12.19 15.44
C LEU A 126 1.44 12.75 14.04
N PHE A 127 1.00 12.06 13.01
CA PHE A 127 1.21 12.42 11.61
C PHE A 127 0.15 13.38 11.06
N GLY A 128 -0.97 13.60 11.76
CA GLY A 128 -2.11 14.36 11.26
C GLY A 128 -2.75 13.70 10.03
N VAL A 129 -2.81 12.36 10.01
CA VAL A 129 -3.39 11.59 8.91
C VAL A 129 -4.84 11.27 9.22
N GLU A 130 -5.73 11.70 8.31
CA GLU A 130 -7.16 11.37 8.38
C GLU A 130 -7.38 9.88 8.12
N ARG A 131 -8.12 9.20 9.01
CA ARG A 131 -8.55 7.81 8.87
C ARG A 131 -10.05 7.70 9.10
N ARG A 132 -10.72 6.96 8.21
CA ARG A 132 -12.06 6.42 8.47
C ARG A 132 -11.91 5.03 9.07
N VAL A 133 -12.52 4.79 10.24
CA VAL A 133 -12.54 3.45 10.85
C VAL A 133 -13.57 2.59 10.14
N TRP A 134 -13.11 1.53 9.48
CA TRP A 134 -13.95 0.59 8.75
C TRP A 134 -13.23 -0.75 8.55
N ALA A 135 -13.94 -1.85 8.78
CA ALA A 135 -13.44 -3.19 8.49
C ALA A 135 -13.88 -3.63 7.08
N ILE A 136 -12.92 -3.87 6.20
CA ILE A 136 -13.21 -4.39 4.86
C ILE A 136 -13.55 -5.88 4.99
N ARG A 137 -14.73 -6.28 4.50
CA ARG A 137 -15.23 -7.66 4.51
C ARG A 137 -15.70 -8.08 3.13
N PRO A 138 -15.73 -9.41 2.86
CA PRO A 138 -16.25 -9.90 1.58
C PRO A 138 -17.73 -9.54 1.41
N PHE A 139 -18.11 -9.10 0.22
CA PHE A 139 -19.48 -8.74 -0.15
C PHE A 139 -20.13 -7.62 0.69
N GLU A 140 -19.32 -6.83 1.38
CA GLU A 140 -19.75 -5.64 2.12
C GLU A 140 -19.18 -4.39 1.44
N SER A 141 -20.07 -3.44 1.10
CA SER A 141 -19.66 -2.21 0.42
C SER A 141 -18.90 -1.29 1.36
N LEU A 142 -17.97 -0.53 0.79
CA LEU A 142 -17.28 0.55 1.49
C LEU A 142 -18.28 1.65 1.89
N PRO A 143 -18.01 2.38 2.98
CA PRO A 143 -18.85 3.50 3.38
C PRO A 143 -18.72 4.65 2.36
N ASP A 144 -19.65 5.57 2.36
CA ASP A 144 -19.47 6.83 1.66
C ASP A 144 -18.25 7.57 2.24
N LEU A 145 -17.27 7.81 1.39
CA LEU A 145 -16.01 8.48 1.75
C LEU A 145 -16.06 10.00 1.50
N GLY A 146 -17.20 10.53 1.01
CA GLY A 146 -17.44 11.95 0.76
C GLY A 146 -16.60 12.55 -0.37
N ARG A 147 -15.74 11.76 -1.04
CA ARG A 147 -14.85 12.21 -2.12
C ARG A 147 -14.39 11.03 -2.98
N LYS A 148 -13.86 11.37 -4.16
CA LYS A 148 -13.28 10.40 -5.09
C LYS A 148 -11.76 10.52 -5.11
N PHE A 149 -11.09 9.46 -5.60
CA PHE A 149 -9.65 9.31 -5.52
C PHE A 149 -9.04 9.05 -6.91
N ASP A 150 -7.86 9.62 -7.15
CA ASP A 150 -7.04 9.35 -8.34
C ASP A 150 -6.30 8.02 -8.22
N LEU A 151 -6.08 7.58 -6.98
CA LEU A 151 -5.39 6.35 -6.68
C LEU A 151 -5.95 5.72 -5.41
N VAL A 152 -6.32 4.45 -5.50
CA VAL A 152 -6.58 3.59 -4.35
C VAL A 152 -5.40 2.67 -4.19
N THR A 153 -4.84 2.60 -2.98
CA THR A 153 -3.73 1.70 -2.63
C THR A 153 -4.14 0.75 -1.51
N ALA A 154 -3.53 -0.42 -1.49
CA ALA A 154 -3.55 -1.31 -0.34
C ALA A 154 -2.21 -2.04 -0.27
N PHE A 155 -1.48 -1.88 0.81
CA PHE A 155 -0.17 -2.51 1.01
C PHE A 155 -0.22 -3.56 2.10
N SER A 156 0.41 -4.71 1.82
CA SER A 156 0.47 -5.80 2.80
C SER A 156 -0.94 -6.22 3.27
N ILE A 157 -1.80 -6.46 2.29
CA ILE A 157 -3.23 -6.74 2.49
C ILE A 157 -3.42 -7.96 3.38
N ASP A 158 -4.24 -7.82 4.42
CA ASP A 158 -4.67 -8.90 5.32
C ASP A 158 -6.20 -9.03 5.40
N PHE A 159 -6.95 -8.03 4.94
CA PHE A 159 -8.42 -8.04 4.97
C PHE A 159 -9.04 -9.08 4.02
N ASN A 160 -8.29 -9.59 3.05
CA ASN A 160 -8.74 -10.65 2.15
C ASN A 160 -8.64 -12.06 2.76
N ARG A 161 -8.30 -12.17 4.04
CA ARG A 161 -8.34 -13.40 4.83
C ARG A 161 -9.72 -13.58 5.46
N ILE A 162 -10.40 -14.71 5.20
CA ILE A 162 -11.76 -14.95 5.69
C ILE A 162 -11.75 -15.66 7.07
N SER A 163 -10.71 -16.43 7.36
CA SER A 163 -10.58 -17.11 8.65
C SER A 163 -9.14 -17.41 9.02
N LYS A 164 -8.91 -17.82 10.29
CA LYS A 164 -7.61 -18.35 10.74
C LYS A 164 -7.18 -19.65 10.01
N GLN A 165 -8.06 -20.22 9.18
CA GLN A 165 -7.87 -21.47 8.45
C GLN A 165 -7.41 -21.26 7.00
N ASP A 166 -6.64 -20.21 6.68
CA ASP A 166 -6.06 -19.95 5.34
C ASP A 166 -7.08 -19.80 4.20
N TRP A 167 -8.31 -19.43 4.52
CA TRP A 167 -9.30 -19.15 3.47
C TRP A 167 -9.15 -17.71 2.99
N TRP A 168 -8.74 -17.55 1.76
CA TRP A 168 -8.52 -16.27 1.11
C TRP A 168 -9.65 -15.94 0.16
N TRP A 169 -9.88 -14.67 -0.08
CA TRP A 169 -10.81 -14.22 -1.11
C TRP A 169 -10.49 -14.86 -2.46
N GLY A 170 -11.52 -15.43 -3.07
CA GLY A 170 -11.50 -15.91 -4.44
C GLY A 170 -11.94 -14.84 -5.44
N PRO A 171 -12.12 -15.22 -6.71
CA PRO A 171 -12.55 -14.30 -7.74
C PRO A 171 -13.86 -13.58 -7.47
N ALA A 172 -14.83 -14.20 -6.77
CA ALA A 172 -16.14 -13.60 -6.50
C ALA A 172 -16.05 -12.43 -5.52
N GLU A 173 -15.34 -12.60 -4.39
CA GLU A 173 -15.12 -11.58 -3.38
C GLU A 173 -14.31 -10.42 -3.98
N TRP A 174 -13.25 -10.73 -4.74
CA TRP A 174 -12.47 -9.72 -5.42
C TRP A 174 -13.27 -9.00 -6.52
N ALA A 175 -14.16 -9.68 -7.23
CA ALA A 175 -15.03 -9.04 -8.22
C ALA A 175 -15.92 -8.00 -7.57
N PHE A 176 -16.63 -8.40 -6.50
CA PHE A 176 -17.47 -7.48 -5.72
C PHE A 176 -16.66 -6.26 -5.24
N PHE A 177 -15.53 -6.50 -4.58
CA PHE A 177 -14.71 -5.45 -4.00
C PHE A 177 -14.16 -4.46 -5.05
N LEU A 178 -13.68 -4.96 -6.19
CA LEU A 178 -13.18 -4.12 -7.27
C LEU A 178 -14.30 -3.31 -7.95
N ASP A 179 -15.50 -3.88 -8.07
CA ASP A 179 -16.66 -3.19 -8.62
C ASP A 179 -17.18 -2.12 -7.64
N ASP A 180 -17.16 -2.40 -6.33
CA ASP A 180 -17.49 -1.45 -5.27
C ASP A 180 -16.48 -0.29 -5.14
N LEU A 181 -15.23 -0.48 -5.55
CA LEU A 181 -14.22 0.59 -5.59
C LEU A 181 -14.42 1.59 -6.74
N LYS A 182 -15.10 1.20 -7.83
CA LYS A 182 -15.26 2.05 -9.03
C LYS A 182 -15.93 3.40 -8.74
N PRO A 183 -17.05 3.47 -7.99
CA PRO A 183 -17.70 4.74 -7.64
C PRO A 183 -16.80 5.71 -6.86
N HIS A 184 -15.80 5.18 -6.14
CA HIS A 184 -14.85 5.95 -5.35
C HIS A 184 -13.67 6.49 -6.16
N LEU A 185 -13.56 6.15 -7.46
CA LEU A 185 -12.48 6.61 -8.33
C LEU A 185 -12.88 7.86 -9.12
N ASN A 186 -11.93 8.78 -9.26
CA ASN A 186 -11.99 9.83 -10.27
C ASN A 186 -11.87 9.24 -11.69
N PRO A 187 -12.34 9.93 -12.74
CA PRO A 187 -12.02 9.55 -14.12
C PRO A 187 -10.49 9.40 -14.28
N GLY A 188 -10.06 8.27 -14.82
CA GLY A 188 -8.63 7.94 -14.93
C GLY A 188 -7.98 7.46 -13.62
N GLY A 189 -8.75 7.23 -12.58
CA GLY A 189 -8.29 6.67 -11.31
C GLY A 189 -7.75 5.24 -11.45
N LYS A 190 -6.84 4.85 -10.57
CA LYS A 190 -6.13 3.56 -10.57
C LYS A 190 -6.28 2.85 -9.24
N ILE A 191 -6.16 1.53 -9.27
CA ILE A 191 -6.10 0.72 -8.04
C ILE A 191 -4.77 -0.04 -8.04
N PHE A 192 -4.03 0.07 -6.92
CA PHE A 192 -2.79 -0.66 -6.69
C PHE A 192 -2.90 -1.50 -5.43
N LEU A 193 -2.73 -2.81 -5.59
CA LEU A 193 -2.78 -3.79 -4.50
C LEU A 193 -1.41 -4.46 -4.35
N ALA A 194 -0.92 -4.58 -3.11
CA ALA A 194 0.25 -5.38 -2.76
C ALA A 194 -0.18 -6.48 -1.78
N LEU A 195 -0.32 -7.69 -2.31
CA LEU A 195 -0.82 -8.84 -1.57
C LEU A 195 0.23 -9.40 -0.61
N ASN A 196 -0.20 -9.89 0.54
CA ASN A 196 0.65 -10.69 1.41
C ASN A 196 0.76 -12.13 0.88
N PRO A 197 1.90 -12.80 1.08
CA PRO A 197 2.01 -14.20 0.73
C PRO A 197 1.20 -15.07 1.68
N GLY A 198 0.63 -16.15 1.17
CA GLY A 198 0.06 -17.24 1.94
C GLY A 198 1.15 -18.09 2.63
N ASN A 199 0.73 -19.11 3.37
CA ASN A 199 1.64 -20.04 4.06
C ASN A 199 2.55 -20.80 3.09
N ASN A 200 2.09 -21.02 1.83
CA ASN A 200 2.87 -21.60 0.73
C ASN A 200 3.83 -20.61 0.06
N LYS A 201 3.93 -19.37 0.56
CA LYS A 201 4.72 -18.26 -0.01
C LYS A 201 4.24 -17.76 -1.38
N GLU A 202 3.05 -18.15 -1.81
CA GLU A 202 2.39 -17.61 -2.99
C GLU A 202 1.47 -16.45 -2.63
N PHE A 203 1.29 -15.49 -3.54
CA PHE A 203 0.48 -14.29 -3.30
C PHE A 203 -0.98 -14.47 -3.74
N TYR A 204 -1.23 -15.44 -4.63
CA TYR A 204 -2.55 -15.76 -5.19
C TYR A 204 -2.52 -17.16 -5.84
N THR A 205 -3.68 -17.76 -5.96
CA THR A 205 -3.85 -19.00 -6.75
C THR A 205 -3.75 -18.72 -8.25
N PRO A 206 -3.45 -19.71 -9.11
CA PRO A 206 -3.51 -19.55 -10.57
C PRO A 206 -4.87 -18.97 -11.04
N LYS A 207 -5.98 -19.47 -10.51
CA LYS A 207 -7.34 -18.99 -10.82
C LYS A 207 -7.52 -17.51 -10.48
N LEU A 208 -7.02 -17.05 -9.34
CA LEU A 208 -7.11 -15.65 -8.94
C LEU A 208 -6.20 -14.76 -9.81
N ARG A 209 -5.03 -15.26 -10.20
CA ARG A 209 -4.16 -14.56 -11.15
C ARG A 209 -4.83 -14.35 -12.51
N GLU A 210 -5.45 -15.38 -13.06
CA GLU A 210 -6.21 -15.30 -14.31
C GLU A 210 -7.36 -14.30 -14.20
N PHE A 211 -8.08 -14.31 -13.07
CA PHE A 211 -9.12 -13.33 -12.79
C PHE A 211 -8.60 -11.90 -12.82
N PHE A 212 -7.48 -11.59 -12.16
CA PHE A 212 -6.91 -10.24 -12.21
C PHE A 212 -6.50 -9.83 -13.63
N LEU A 213 -5.88 -10.75 -14.37
CA LEU A 213 -5.48 -10.50 -15.76
C LEU A 213 -6.71 -10.28 -16.67
N SER A 214 -7.78 -11.03 -16.51
CA SER A 214 -9.03 -10.86 -17.28
C SER A 214 -9.74 -9.54 -17.00
N ARG A 215 -9.49 -8.94 -15.82
CA ARG A 215 -9.94 -7.60 -15.45
C ARG A 215 -8.99 -6.49 -15.93
N GLY A 216 -8.00 -6.79 -16.76
CA GLY A 216 -7.04 -5.84 -17.33
C GLY A 216 -5.92 -5.45 -16.38
N ALA A 217 -5.72 -6.15 -15.26
CA ALA A 217 -4.66 -5.83 -14.32
C ALA A 217 -3.27 -6.21 -14.86
N LEU A 218 -2.27 -5.42 -14.47
CA LEU A 218 -0.86 -5.79 -14.56
C LEU A 218 -0.46 -6.50 -13.26
N VAL A 219 -0.08 -7.77 -13.37
CA VAL A 219 0.24 -8.63 -12.21
C VAL A 219 1.74 -8.93 -12.20
N GLU A 220 2.46 -8.42 -11.18
CA GLU A 220 3.90 -8.62 -10.99
C GLU A 220 4.18 -9.06 -9.54
N ARG A 221 4.37 -10.36 -9.31
CA ARG A 221 4.53 -10.95 -7.98
C ARG A 221 3.40 -10.52 -7.04
N GLU A 222 3.74 -9.90 -5.89
CA GLU A 222 2.78 -9.36 -4.92
C GLU A 222 1.92 -8.21 -5.45
N ASN A 223 2.34 -7.55 -6.52
CA ASN A 223 1.72 -6.32 -6.98
C ASN A 223 0.69 -6.58 -8.08
N VAL A 224 -0.50 -6.01 -7.91
CA VAL A 224 -1.60 -6.02 -8.87
C VAL A 224 -2.01 -4.57 -9.12
N LEU A 225 -1.84 -4.09 -10.35
CA LEU A 225 -2.20 -2.73 -10.75
C LEU A 225 -3.34 -2.79 -11.77
N PHE A 226 -4.48 -2.22 -11.42
CA PHE A 226 -5.57 -1.95 -12.37
C PHE A 226 -5.35 -0.55 -12.95
N PRO A 227 -5.08 -0.44 -14.26
CA PRO A 227 -4.97 0.84 -14.95
C PRO A 227 -6.33 1.55 -14.99
N PRO A 228 -6.36 2.83 -15.38
CA PRO A 228 -7.62 3.53 -15.59
C PRO A 228 -8.53 2.74 -16.52
N HIS A 229 -9.81 2.62 -16.16
CA HIS A 229 -10.79 2.23 -17.15
C HIS A 229 -10.85 3.34 -18.20
N VAL A 230 -10.54 2.99 -19.45
CA VAL A 230 -10.91 3.81 -20.58
C VAL A 230 -12.42 3.62 -20.69
N SER A 231 -13.18 4.65 -20.33
CA SER A 231 -14.61 4.69 -20.65
C SER A 231 -14.70 4.81 -22.16
N ASP A 232 -15.29 3.80 -22.80
CA ASP A 232 -15.69 3.90 -24.19
C ASP A 232 -16.70 5.05 -24.39
#